data_5430b00dcb34144c78cb5201cf00fb14
#
_entry.id   5430b00dcb34144c78cb5201cf00fb14
#
_cell.length_a   1.000
_cell.length_b   1.000
_cell.length_c   1.000
_cell.angle_alpha   90.00
_cell.angle_beta   90.00
_cell.angle_gamma   90.00
#
_symmetry.space_group_name_H-M   'P 1'
#
loop_
_entity.id
_entity.type
_entity.pdbx_description
1 polymer ?
#
loop_
_entity_poly.entity_id
_entity_poly.type
_entity_poly.pdbx_seq_one_letter_code
_entity_poly.pdbx_strand_id
1 'polypeptide(L)'
;VGSTSLLIQSSLSKKESKLDRLERDYHQARLELDAKRNLLEKKQQQFTQMLEEEYAMAASFLQEQELDVECEWRALNHCIELYDLEAREASQACLRQIEAEEESLWQSYQKERRQLEEKLERETAQ
;
A
#
# COMPACT_ATOMS: atom_id res chain seq x y z
N VAL A 1 37.61 20.35 -30.69
CA VAL A 1 37.59 18.94 -30.22
C VAL A 1 37.24 18.90 -28.72
N GLY A 2 37.83 19.76 -27.89
CA GLY A 2 37.58 19.80 -26.45
C GLY A 2 36.18 20.25 -26.06
N SER A 3 35.61 21.23 -26.78
CA SER A 3 34.27 21.77 -26.48
C SER A 3 33.15 20.76 -26.76
N THR A 4 33.28 19.98 -27.82
CA THR A 4 32.31 18.91 -28.16
C THR A 4 32.31 17.81 -27.11
N SER A 5 33.50 17.41 -26.63
CA SER A 5 33.65 16.39 -25.57
C SER A 5 33.03 16.88 -24.25
N LEU A 6 33.21 18.15 -23.89
CA LEU A 6 32.62 18.72 -22.68
C LEU A 6 31.09 18.78 -22.75
N LEU A 7 30.53 19.10 -23.92
CA LEU A 7 29.08 19.11 -24.13
C LEU A 7 28.47 17.72 -24.00
N ILE A 8 29.13 16.70 -24.54
CA ILE A 8 28.70 15.30 -24.41
C ILE A 8 28.74 14.86 -22.95
N GLN A 9 29.81 15.17 -22.22
CA GLN A 9 29.94 14.84 -20.80
C GLN A 9 28.87 15.55 -19.96
N SER A 10 28.56 16.81 -20.24
CA SER A 10 27.51 17.55 -19.55
C SER A 10 26.13 16.95 -19.80
N SER A 11 25.84 16.52 -21.04
CA SER A 11 24.59 15.87 -21.40
C SER A 11 24.45 14.52 -20.70
N LEU A 12 25.49 13.70 -20.66
CA LEU A 12 25.52 12.40 -19.94
C LEU A 12 25.31 12.60 -18.44
N SER A 13 25.97 13.59 -17.85
CA SER A 13 25.82 13.90 -16.43
C SER A 13 24.38 14.31 -16.09
N LYS A 14 23.70 15.08 -16.94
CA LYS A 14 22.30 15.45 -16.76
C LYS A 14 21.38 14.22 -16.82
N LYS A 15 21.64 13.27 -17.72
CA LYS A 15 20.85 12.03 -17.84
C LYS A 15 21.06 11.10 -16.67
N GLU A 16 22.29 10.96 -16.18
CA GLU A 16 22.59 10.21 -14.97
C GLU A 16 21.89 10.83 -13.77
N SER A 17 21.84 12.16 -13.69
CA SER A 17 21.10 12.87 -12.65
C SER A 17 19.59 12.62 -12.76
N LYS A 18 19.04 12.50 -13.97
CA LYS A 18 17.63 12.12 -14.18
C LYS A 18 17.34 10.70 -13.74
N LEU A 19 18.25 9.75 -14.01
CA LEU A 19 18.13 8.38 -13.51
C LEU A 19 18.14 8.35 -11.99
N ASP A 20 19.05 9.05 -11.36
CA ASP A 20 19.14 9.15 -9.90
C ASP A 20 17.86 9.71 -9.30
N ARG A 21 17.30 10.74 -9.94
CA ARG A 21 16.03 11.36 -9.52
C ARG A 21 14.88 10.38 -9.68
N LEU A 22 14.82 9.66 -10.80
CA LEU A 22 13.79 8.65 -11.05
C LEU A 22 13.84 7.54 -9.99
N GLU A 23 15.02 7.07 -9.65
CA GLU A 23 15.21 6.07 -8.60
C GLU A 23 14.77 6.57 -7.23
N ARG A 24 15.12 7.81 -6.89
CA ARG A 24 14.70 8.41 -5.62
C ARG A 24 13.19 8.60 -5.55
N ASP A 25 12.58 9.07 -6.63
CA ASP A 25 11.12 9.27 -6.69
C ASP A 25 10.38 7.95 -6.58
N TYR A 26 10.87 6.91 -7.27
CA TYR A 26 10.33 5.56 -7.16
C TYR A 26 10.44 5.04 -5.73
N HIS A 27 11.60 5.18 -5.12
CA HIS A 27 11.86 4.73 -3.75
C HIS A 27 10.94 5.42 -2.75
N GLN A 28 10.79 6.74 -2.90
CA GLN A 28 9.89 7.53 -2.05
C GLN A 28 8.43 7.09 -2.20
N ALA A 29 7.98 6.88 -3.43
CA ALA A 29 6.63 6.41 -3.70
C ALA A 29 6.39 5.01 -3.13
N ARG A 30 7.40 4.12 -3.18
CA ARG A 30 7.34 2.79 -2.56
C ARG A 30 7.19 2.88 -1.04
N LEU A 31 7.94 3.78 -0.40
CA LEU A 31 7.85 4.00 1.04
C LEU A 31 6.46 4.50 1.44
N GLU A 32 5.85 5.35 0.62
CA GLU A 32 4.49 5.84 0.86
C GLU A 32 3.45 4.71 0.77
N LEU A 33 3.61 3.80 -0.20
CA LEU A 33 2.74 2.62 -0.33
C LEU A 33 2.93 1.65 0.83
N ASP A 34 4.16 1.43 1.27
CA ASP A 34 4.46 0.61 2.44
C ASP A 34 3.83 1.20 3.71
N ALA A 35 3.86 2.53 3.85
CA ALA A 35 3.20 3.22 4.97
C ALA A 35 1.69 3.04 4.93
N LYS A 36 1.06 3.09 3.76
CA LYS A 36 -0.38 2.80 3.59
C LYS A 36 -0.72 1.38 4.00
N ARG A 37 0.11 0.42 3.60
CA ARG A 37 -0.05 -0.99 3.96
C ARG A 37 0.03 -1.20 5.47
N ASN A 38 1.02 -0.59 6.11
CA ASN A 38 1.20 -0.66 7.56
C ASN A 38 0.03 -0.02 8.31
N LEU A 39 -0.48 1.10 7.81
CA LEU A 39 -1.65 1.76 8.40
C LEU A 39 -2.89 0.89 8.28
N LEU A 40 -3.08 0.21 7.14
CA LEU A 40 -4.18 -0.72 6.93
C LEU A 40 -4.14 -1.86 7.95
N GLU A 41 -2.97 -2.50 8.12
CA GLU A 41 -2.78 -3.57 9.11
C GLU A 41 -3.09 -3.10 10.52
N LYS A 42 -2.62 -1.92 10.89
CA LYS A 42 -2.88 -1.33 12.21
C LYS A 42 -4.37 -1.11 12.44
N LYS A 43 -5.07 -0.59 11.45
CA LYS A 43 -6.52 -0.37 11.53
C LYS A 43 -7.30 -1.68 11.63
N GLN A 44 -6.86 -2.72 10.91
CA GLN A 44 -7.44 -4.05 11.01
C GLN A 44 -7.32 -4.61 12.43
N GLN A 45 -6.14 -4.50 13.03
CA GLN A 45 -5.90 -4.95 14.40
C GLN A 45 -6.75 -4.19 15.40
N GLN A 46 -6.84 -2.86 15.25
CA GLN A 46 -7.66 -2.01 16.12
C GLN A 46 -9.14 -2.37 16.02
N PHE A 47 -9.63 -2.63 14.80
CA PHE A 47 -11.02 -3.01 14.58
C PHE A 47 -11.32 -4.38 15.19
N THR A 48 -10.44 -5.37 15.01
CA THR A 48 -10.58 -6.70 15.60
C THR A 48 -10.64 -6.60 17.12
N GLN A 49 -9.75 -5.83 17.73
CA GLN A 49 -9.73 -5.61 19.18
C GLN A 49 -11.03 -4.95 19.65
N MET A 50 -11.52 -3.96 18.92
CA MET A 50 -12.78 -3.29 19.24
C MET A 50 -13.96 -4.28 19.21
N LEU A 51 -14.04 -5.14 18.18
CA LEU A 51 -15.07 -6.16 18.08
C LEU A 51 -15.00 -7.17 19.24
N GLU A 52 -13.81 -7.59 19.63
CA GLU A 52 -13.60 -8.50 20.76
C GLU A 52 -14.08 -7.86 22.06
N GLU A 53 -13.76 -6.60 22.29
CA GLU A 53 -14.19 -5.85 23.49
C GLU A 53 -15.70 -5.66 23.52
N GLU A 54 -16.30 -5.28 22.39
CA GLU A 54 -17.76 -5.13 22.26
C GLU A 54 -18.48 -6.47 22.49
N TYR A 55 -17.95 -7.56 21.92
CA TYR A 55 -18.50 -8.88 22.13
C TYR A 55 -18.43 -9.28 23.61
N ALA A 56 -17.27 -9.08 24.24
CA ALA A 56 -17.07 -9.43 25.65
C ALA A 56 -18.04 -8.68 26.56
N MET A 57 -18.28 -7.40 26.31
CA MET A 57 -19.22 -6.59 27.09
C MET A 57 -20.65 -7.09 26.91
N ALA A 58 -21.08 -7.32 25.67
CA ALA A 58 -22.43 -7.80 25.37
C ALA A 58 -22.65 -9.23 25.91
N ALA A 59 -21.65 -10.09 25.76
CA ALA A 59 -21.69 -11.47 26.28
C ALA A 59 -21.81 -11.49 27.80
N SER A 60 -21.04 -10.64 28.49
CA SER A 60 -21.11 -10.50 29.95
C SER A 60 -22.50 -10.06 30.41
N PHE A 61 -23.08 -9.07 29.70
CA PHE A 61 -24.43 -8.62 29.98
C PHE A 61 -25.46 -9.74 29.81
N LEU A 62 -25.38 -10.51 28.72
CA LEU A 62 -26.31 -11.62 28.45
C LEU A 62 -26.17 -12.74 29.46
N GLN A 63 -24.95 -13.05 29.91
CA GLN A 63 -24.70 -14.09 30.93
C GLN A 63 -25.32 -13.77 32.29
N GLU A 64 -25.48 -12.47 32.61
CA GLU A 64 -26.07 -12.02 33.86
C GLU A 64 -27.62 -12.07 33.86
N GLN A 65 -28.23 -12.28 32.70
CA GLN A 65 -29.68 -12.33 32.60
C GLN A 65 -30.23 -13.66 33.12
N GLU A 66 -31.31 -13.58 33.94
CA GLU A 66 -32.00 -14.74 34.45
C GLU A 66 -33.02 -15.31 33.46
N LEU A 67 -33.37 -14.52 32.44
CA LEU A 67 -34.32 -14.92 31.40
C LEU A 67 -33.60 -15.67 30.28
N ASP A 68 -34.39 -16.39 29.45
CA ASP A 68 -33.86 -17.01 28.23
C ASP A 68 -33.44 -15.93 27.22
N VAL A 69 -32.16 -15.90 26.90
CA VAL A 69 -31.56 -14.93 26.00
C VAL A 69 -30.97 -15.59 24.76
N GLU A 70 -31.49 -16.73 24.35
CA GLU A 70 -30.98 -17.46 23.19
C GLU A 70 -31.09 -16.67 21.89
N CYS A 71 -32.22 -15.96 21.69
CA CYS A 71 -32.38 -15.10 20.51
C CYS A 71 -31.38 -13.96 20.49
N GLU A 72 -31.11 -13.37 21.64
CA GLU A 72 -30.15 -12.29 21.81
C GLU A 72 -28.72 -12.78 21.54
N TRP A 73 -28.37 -13.97 21.99
CA TRP A 73 -27.07 -14.59 21.67
C TRP A 73 -26.90 -14.80 20.16
N ARG A 74 -27.93 -15.32 19.50
CA ARG A 74 -27.90 -15.51 18.04
C ARG A 74 -27.74 -14.17 17.31
N ALA A 75 -28.49 -13.16 17.74
CA ALA A 75 -28.40 -11.83 17.16
C ALA A 75 -27.01 -11.22 17.35
N LEU A 76 -26.44 -11.34 18.55
CA LEU A 76 -25.09 -10.85 18.84
C LEU A 76 -24.05 -11.52 17.94
N ASN A 77 -24.06 -12.86 17.88
CA ASN A 77 -23.13 -13.61 17.06
C ASN A 77 -23.28 -13.27 15.58
N HIS A 78 -24.49 -13.10 15.10
CA HIS A 78 -24.76 -12.73 13.72
C HIS A 78 -24.23 -11.33 13.39
N CYS A 79 -24.45 -10.37 14.27
CA CYS A 79 -23.93 -8.99 14.11
C CYS A 79 -22.41 -8.96 14.06
N ILE A 80 -21.75 -9.70 14.94
CA ILE A 80 -20.27 -9.76 15.00
C ILE A 80 -19.73 -10.38 13.71
N GLU A 81 -20.36 -11.47 13.24
CA GLU A 81 -19.96 -12.12 11.98
C GLU A 81 -20.10 -11.17 10.78
N LEU A 82 -21.20 -10.41 10.72
CA LEU A 82 -21.43 -9.45 9.65
C LEU A 82 -20.39 -8.32 9.66
N TYR A 83 -20.12 -7.73 10.83
CA TYR A 83 -19.12 -6.69 10.97
C TYR A 83 -17.72 -7.18 10.59
N ASP A 84 -17.36 -8.38 11.04
CA ASP A 84 -16.09 -9.00 10.69
C ASP A 84 -15.96 -9.21 9.17
N LEU A 85 -17.00 -9.72 8.55
CA LEU A 85 -17.03 -9.94 7.10
C LEU A 85 -16.90 -8.64 6.32
N GLU A 86 -17.68 -7.61 6.69
CA GLU A 86 -17.62 -6.30 6.04
C GLU A 86 -16.23 -5.66 6.18
N ALA A 87 -15.63 -5.76 7.36
CA ALA A 87 -14.29 -5.24 7.60
C ALA A 87 -13.24 -5.97 6.77
N ARG A 88 -13.33 -7.28 6.66
CA ARG A 88 -12.41 -8.08 5.83
C ARG A 88 -12.54 -7.74 4.36
N GLU A 89 -13.76 -7.59 3.86
CA GLU A 89 -14.00 -7.21 2.47
C GLU A 89 -13.44 -5.82 2.15
N ALA A 90 -13.67 -4.85 3.04
CA ALA A 90 -13.14 -3.50 2.91
C ALA A 90 -11.61 -3.50 2.92
N SER A 91 -11.00 -4.27 3.83
CA SER A 91 -9.54 -4.40 3.92
C SER A 91 -8.93 -5.04 2.69
N GLN A 92 -9.57 -6.09 2.16
CA GLN A 92 -9.12 -6.74 0.93
C GLN A 92 -9.21 -5.81 -0.28
N ALA A 93 -10.27 -4.99 -0.35
CA ALA A 93 -10.41 -4.00 -1.42
C ALA A 93 -9.31 -2.95 -1.34
N CYS A 94 -9.00 -2.44 -0.15
CA CYS A 94 -7.89 -1.50 0.06
C CYS A 94 -6.54 -2.12 -0.30
N LEU A 95 -6.30 -3.37 0.10
CA LEU A 95 -5.05 -4.06 -0.21
C LEU A 95 -4.88 -4.25 -1.72
N ARG A 96 -5.95 -4.66 -2.41
CA ARG A 96 -5.92 -4.80 -3.88
C ARG A 96 -5.59 -3.47 -4.57
N GLN A 97 -6.12 -2.37 -4.04
CA GLN A 97 -5.82 -1.04 -4.58
C GLN A 97 -4.35 -0.68 -4.37
N ILE A 98 -3.79 -0.94 -3.20
CA ILE A 98 -2.36 -0.73 -2.91
C ILE A 98 -1.50 -1.57 -3.86
N GLU A 99 -1.84 -2.84 -4.05
CA GLU A 99 -1.12 -3.74 -4.96
C GLU A 99 -1.19 -3.26 -6.40
N ALA A 100 -2.34 -2.74 -6.84
CA ALA A 100 -2.49 -2.16 -8.17
C ALA A 100 -1.62 -0.90 -8.35
N GLU A 101 -1.55 -0.06 -7.33
CA GLU A 101 -0.68 1.12 -7.34
C GLU A 101 0.80 0.73 -7.37
N GLU A 102 1.20 -0.30 -6.61
CA GLU A 102 2.56 -0.83 -6.63
C GLU A 102 2.95 -1.33 -8.02
N GLU A 103 2.06 -2.08 -8.65
CA GLU A 103 2.29 -2.62 -10.00
C GLU A 103 2.40 -1.50 -11.03
N SER A 104 1.49 -0.53 -10.98
CA SER A 104 1.51 0.62 -11.88
C SER A 104 2.78 1.45 -11.71
N LEU A 105 3.18 1.68 -10.47
CA LEU A 105 4.41 2.41 -10.13
C LEU A 105 5.65 1.70 -10.68
N TRP A 106 5.72 0.39 -10.52
CA TRP A 106 6.82 -0.44 -10.99
C TRP A 106 6.92 -0.42 -12.53
N GLN A 107 5.80 -0.57 -13.22
CA GLN A 107 5.76 -0.55 -14.67
C GLN A 107 6.18 0.81 -15.23
N SER A 108 5.70 1.90 -14.64
CA SER A 108 6.07 3.26 -15.04
C SER A 108 7.57 3.51 -14.81
N TYR A 109 8.08 3.09 -13.68
CA TYR A 109 9.50 3.22 -13.34
C TYR A 109 10.38 2.45 -14.34
N GLN A 110 10.04 1.21 -14.63
CA GLN A 110 10.77 0.37 -15.57
C GLN A 110 10.80 0.98 -16.97
N LYS A 111 9.66 1.49 -17.42
CA LYS A 111 9.53 2.11 -18.74
C LYS A 111 10.40 3.37 -18.84
N GLU A 112 10.29 4.26 -17.88
CA GLU A 112 11.06 5.51 -17.86
C GLU A 112 12.56 5.24 -17.74
N ARG A 113 12.94 4.31 -16.89
CA ARG A 113 14.34 3.90 -16.72
C ARG A 113 14.92 3.38 -18.03
N ARG A 114 14.18 2.51 -18.71
CA ARG A 114 14.61 1.94 -20.00
C ARG A 114 14.80 3.03 -21.06
N GLN A 115 13.88 3.99 -21.11
CA GLN A 115 13.98 5.11 -22.04
C GLN A 115 15.23 5.95 -21.78
N LEU A 116 15.53 6.23 -20.53
CA LEU A 116 16.71 6.99 -20.14
C LEU A 116 18.01 6.22 -20.42
N GLU A 117 18.05 4.95 -20.14
CA GLU A 117 19.20 4.07 -20.43
C GLU A 117 19.47 3.99 -21.93
N GLU A 118 18.44 3.87 -22.76
CA GLU A 118 18.57 3.86 -24.22
C GLU A 118 19.13 5.18 -24.75
N LYS A 119 18.71 6.32 -24.18
CA LYS A 119 19.25 7.62 -24.55
C LYS A 119 20.72 7.76 -24.17
N LEU A 120 21.11 7.26 -22.99
CA LEU A 120 22.51 7.23 -22.56
C LEU A 120 23.38 6.37 -23.49
N GLU A 121 22.90 5.21 -23.87
CA GLU A 121 23.61 4.31 -24.80
C GLU A 121 23.80 4.96 -26.17
N ARG A 122 22.77 5.64 -26.69
CA ARG A 122 22.87 6.35 -27.97
C ARG A 122 23.92 7.47 -27.93
N GLU A 123 23.98 8.19 -26.81
CA GLU A 123 24.95 9.29 -26.65
C GLU A 123 26.37 8.78 -26.46
N THR A 124 26.56 7.67 -25.78
CA THR A 124 27.87 7.06 -25.61
C THR A 124 28.37 6.38 -26.89
N ALA A 125 27.46 5.91 -27.76
CA ALA A 125 27.81 5.32 -29.04
C ALA A 125 28.24 6.32 -30.11
N GLN A 126 27.93 7.61 -29.92
CA GLN A 126 28.34 8.69 -30.81
C GLN A 126 29.67 9.29 -30.36
#